data_08c238c44e76095c752f438c3326149d
#
_entry.id   08c238c44e76095c752f438c3326149d
#
_cell.length_a   1.000
_cell.length_b   1.000
_cell.length_c   1.000
_cell.angle_alpha   90.00
_cell.angle_beta   90.00
_cell.angle_gamma   90.00
#
_symmetry.space_group_name_H-M   'P 1'
#
loop_
_entity.id
_entity.type
_entity.pdbx_description
1 polymer ?
#
loop_
_entity_poly.entity_id
_entity_poly.type
_entity_poly.pdbx_seq_one_letter_code
_entity_poly.pdbx_strand_id
1 'polypeptide(L)'
;MTTLVYPPPHENMTAGEHRQATVRWARRALRPDATVIIGLETTAPGSGSLIEIAGIEADRTIRLNTLVNPKTPINPVTRRHPHLTEDMLTGAPTFGQILTELLTITDDGRSIAAYNSGSAFATVIGESRRAGLDPEHLEDPAAWRSIAQARSNWLGHPDHYFPLPPTASALDQCHAALSVLRDISAD
;
A
#
# COMPACT_ATOMS: atom_id res chain seq x y z
N MET A 1 12.82 12.38 6.60
CA MET A 1 11.84 11.44 6.06
C MET A 1 12.26 11.12 4.64
N THR A 2 12.83 9.96 4.37
CA THR A 2 13.23 9.57 3.02
C THR A 2 11.97 9.14 2.29
N THR A 3 11.53 9.92 1.32
CA THR A 3 10.41 9.55 0.45
C THR A 3 10.86 8.37 -0.40
N LEU A 4 10.19 7.22 -0.24
CA LEU A 4 10.41 6.05 -1.09
C LEU A 4 9.92 6.37 -2.50
N VAL A 5 10.84 6.78 -3.36
CA VAL A 5 10.57 7.17 -4.74
C VAL A 5 10.74 5.97 -5.66
N TYR A 6 9.77 5.69 -6.49
CA TYR A 6 9.89 4.67 -7.52
C TYR A 6 9.65 5.26 -8.92
N PRO A 7 10.43 4.87 -9.91
CA PRO A 7 11.81 4.39 -9.81
C PRO A 7 12.69 5.47 -9.16
N PRO A 8 13.85 5.10 -8.55
CA PRO A 8 14.73 6.13 -8.02
C PRO A 8 15.05 7.11 -9.14
N PRO A 9 15.09 8.43 -8.86
CA PRO A 9 15.44 9.40 -9.88
C PRO A 9 16.88 9.06 -10.37
N HIS A 10 16.97 8.55 -11.58
CA HIS A 10 18.25 8.58 -12.28
C HIS A 10 18.41 10.03 -12.72
N GLU A 11 19.34 10.75 -12.11
CA GLU A 11 19.56 12.20 -12.22
C GLU A 11 19.67 12.75 -13.66
N ASN A 12 19.67 11.87 -14.67
CA ASN A 12 19.87 12.19 -16.08
C ASN A 12 18.76 11.68 -17.02
N MET A 13 17.60 11.23 -16.51
CA MET A 13 16.52 10.75 -17.39
C MET A 13 15.59 11.89 -17.83
N THR A 14 15.27 11.95 -19.11
CA THR A 14 14.21 12.82 -19.64
C THR A 14 12.82 12.38 -19.16
N ALA A 15 11.84 13.29 -19.23
CA ALA A 15 10.45 12.94 -18.88
C ALA A 15 9.91 11.77 -19.72
N GLY A 16 10.30 11.66 -20.99
CA GLY A 16 9.92 10.54 -21.86
C GLY A 16 10.52 9.20 -21.40
N GLU A 17 11.78 9.21 -20.96
CA GLU A 17 12.45 8.01 -20.44
C GLU A 17 11.83 7.57 -19.10
N HIS A 18 11.49 8.52 -18.23
CA HIS A 18 10.76 8.23 -16.99
C HIS A 18 9.39 7.57 -17.29
N ARG A 19 8.62 8.13 -18.23
CA ARG A 19 7.33 7.55 -18.67
C ARG A 19 7.51 6.13 -19.16
N GLN A 20 8.45 5.89 -20.08
CA GLN A 20 8.71 4.55 -20.62
C GLN A 20 9.17 3.56 -19.54
N ALA A 21 10.04 3.98 -18.63
CA ALA A 21 10.48 3.14 -17.50
C ALA A 21 9.30 2.75 -16.60
N THR A 22 8.39 3.69 -16.35
CA THR A 22 7.16 3.48 -15.56
C THR A 22 6.22 2.48 -16.23
N VAL A 23 5.98 2.62 -17.54
CA VAL A 23 5.16 1.67 -18.32
C VAL A 23 5.77 0.26 -18.29
N ARG A 24 7.08 0.13 -18.51
CA ARG A 24 7.76 -1.16 -18.40
C ARG A 24 7.66 -1.77 -17.01
N TRP A 25 7.74 -0.95 -15.97
CA TRP A 25 7.53 -1.41 -14.59
C TRP A 25 6.10 -1.90 -14.37
N ALA A 26 5.09 -1.12 -14.76
CA ALA A 26 3.68 -1.48 -14.60
C ALA A 26 3.35 -2.81 -15.28
N ARG A 27 3.86 -3.02 -16.51
CA ARG A 27 3.71 -4.30 -17.23
C ARG A 27 4.37 -5.48 -16.50
N ARG A 28 5.51 -5.27 -15.85
CA ARG A 28 6.15 -6.32 -15.03
C ARG A 28 5.37 -6.58 -13.75
N ALA A 29 4.93 -5.52 -13.07
CA ALA A 29 4.17 -5.62 -11.82
C ALA A 29 2.83 -6.36 -11.97
N LEU A 30 2.23 -6.30 -13.18
CA LEU A 30 0.98 -6.99 -13.51
C LEU A 30 1.16 -8.46 -13.94
N ARG A 31 2.38 -8.99 -13.97
CA ARG A 31 2.59 -10.43 -14.22
C ARG A 31 2.11 -11.24 -13.01
N PRO A 32 1.67 -12.48 -13.23
CA PRO A 32 1.35 -13.40 -12.13
C PRO A 32 2.50 -13.45 -11.12
N ASP A 33 2.18 -13.50 -9.85
CA ASP A 33 3.11 -13.62 -8.72
C ASP A 33 4.20 -12.54 -8.59
N ALA A 34 4.13 -11.47 -9.39
CA ALA A 34 5.16 -10.43 -9.39
C ALA A 34 4.99 -9.38 -8.27
N THR A 35 3.74 -9.09 -7.91
CA THR A 35 3.44 -7.97 -7.00
C THR A 35 2.18 -8.25 -6.19
N VAL A 36 2.23 -7.92 -4.89
CA VAL A 36 1.05 -7.78 -4.04
C VAL A 36 0.74 -6.30 -3.86
N ILE A 37 -0.50 -5.90 -4.10
CA ILE A 37 -0.97 -4.52 -3.92
C ILE A 37 -1.64 -4.43 -2.55
N ILE A 38 -1.11 -3.58 -1.67
CA ILE A 38 -1.56 -3.40 -0.30
C ILE A 38 -2.34 -2.09 -0.17
N GLY A 39 -3.53 -2.19 0.44
CA GLY A 39 -4.35 -1.06 0.89
C GLY A 39 -4.44 -1.05 2.41
N LEU A 40 -4.50 0.14 3.00
CA LEU A 40 -4.52 0.33 4.45
C LEU A 40 -5.49 1.45 4.83
N GLU A 41 -6.24 1.24 5.93
CA GLU A 41 -6.95 2.30 6.64
C GLU A 41 -6.41 2.46 8.06
N THR A 42 -6.35 3.69 8.53
CA THR A 42 -5.81 4.04 9.85
C THR A 42 -6.74 4.97 10.62
N THR A 43 -6.60 4.98 11.95
CA THR A 43 -7.39 5.86 12.83
C THR A 43 -7.18 7.34 12.56
N ALA A 44 -6.01 7.72 12.04
CA ALA A 44 -5.67 9.10 11.65
C ALA A 44 -4.58 9.11 10.58
N PRO A 45 -4.55 10.09 9.65
CA PRO A 45 -3.49 10.19 8.66
C PRO A 45 -2.10 10.32 9.29
N GLY A 46 -1.16 9.56 8.77
CA GLY A 46 0.28 9.69 9.08
C GLY A 46 0.74 9.11 10.41
N SER A 47 -0.10 9.04 11.44
CA SER A 47 0.29 8.57 12.78
C SER A 47 -0.76 7.68 13.46
N GLY A 48 -1.85 7.39 12.76
CA GLY A 48 -2.92 6.53 13.29
C GLY A 48 -2.52 5.07 13.38
N SER A 49 -3.22 4.33 14.24
CA SER A 49 -3.12 2.88 14.28
C SER A 49 -3.85 2.25 13.09
N LEU A 50 -3.35 1.12 12.62
CA LEU A 50 -3.97 0.35 11.56
C LEU A 50 -5.32 -0.20 12.03
N ILE A 51 -6.37 -0.06 11.20
CA ILE A 51 -7.73 -0.55 11.48
C ILE A 51 -8.26 -1.47 10.39
N GLU A 52 -7.71 -1.39 9.19
CA GLU A 52 -8.07 -2.27 8.08
C GLU A 52 -6.87 -2.46 7.16
N ILE A 53 -6.70 -3.68 6.65
CA ILE A 53 -5.66 -4.03 5.68
C ILE A 53 -6.23 -4.97 4.62
N ALA A 54 -5.85 -4.74 3.38
CA ALA A 54 -6.12 -5.65 2.27
C ALA A 54 -4.88 -5.85 1.42
N GLY A 55 -4.78 -7.02 0.79
CA GLY A 55 -3.76 -7.38 -0.17
C GLY A 55 -4.37 -8.13 -1.34
N ILE A 56 -4.11 -7.68 -2.56
CA ILE A 56 -4.59 -8.35 -3.79
C ILE A 56 -3.45 -8.57 -4.78
N GLU A 57 -3.64 -9.55 -5.65
CA GLU A 57 -2.78 -9.78 -6.82
C GLU A 57 -3.29 -9.02 -8.06
N ALA A 58 -2.50 -9.04 -9.13
CA ALA A 58 -2.82 -8.35 -10.39
C ALA A 58 -4.09 -8.87 -11.08
N ASP A 59 -4.50 -10.11 -10.85
CA ASP A 59 -5.74 -10.71 -11.33
C ASP A 59 -6.96 -10.43 -10.45
N ARG A 60 -6.77 -9.65 -9.37
CA ARG A 60 -7.74 -9.34 -8.31
C ARG A 60 -7.96 -10.46 -7.28
N THR A 61 -7.17 -11.51 -7.29
CA THR A 61 -7.22 -12.50 -6.22
C THR A 61 -6.94 -11.82 -4.88
N ILE A 62 -7.90 -11.94 -3.96
CA ILE A 62 -7.76 -11.38 -2.60
C ILE A 62 -6.93 -12.36 -1.79
N ARG A 63 -5.75 -11.89 -1.30
CA ARG A 63 -4.84 -12.67 -0.48
C ARG A 63 -4.99 -12.34 1.00
N LEU A 64 -5.41 -11.12 1.30
CA LEU A 64 -5.68 -10.62 2.65
C LEU A 64 -6.80 -9.59 2.56
N ASN A 65 -7.76 -9.64 3.45
CA ASN A 65 -8.77 -8.61 3.62
C ASN A 65 -9.37 -8.72 5.02
N THR A 66 -8.95 -7.85 5.94
CA THR A 66 -9.38 -7.95 7.33
C THR A 66 -9.35 -6.61 8.05
N LEU A 67 -10.22 -6.49 9.06
CA LEU A 67 -10.11 -5.45 10.07
C LEU A 67 -8.94 -5.76 11.01
N VAL A 68 -8.45 -4.74 11.70
CA VAL A 68 -7.35 -4.84 12.66
C VAL A 68 -7.77 -4.18 13.97
N ASN A 69 -7.61 -4.88 15.08
CA ASN A 69 -7.80 -4.31 16.40
C ASN A 69 -6.62 -3.37 16.74
N PRO A 70 -6.83 -2.06 16.81
CA PRO A 70 -5.73 -1.11 17.03
C PRO A 70 -5.24 -1.09 18.48
N LYS A 71 -5.91 -1.80 19.41
CA LYS A 71 -5.60 -1.79 20.86
C LYS A 71 -5.67 -0.40 21.52
N THR A 72 -6.20 0.58 20.83
CA THR A 72 -6.34 1.96 21.31
C THR A 72 -7.80 2.43 21.18
N PRO A 73 -8.26 3.36 22.00
CA PRO A 73 -9.61 3.92 21.89
C PRO A 73 -9.84 4.58 20.52
N ILE A 74 -11.01 4.33 19.91
CA ILE A 74 -11.31 4.62 18.51
C ILE A 74 -12.08 5.93 18.31
N ASN A 75 -12.20 6.76 19.31
CA ASN A 75 -13.18 7.83 19.42
C ASN A 75 -13.33 8.82 18.21
N PRO A 76 -12.37 9.06 17.29
CA PRO A 76 -12.63 9.86 16.09
C PRO A 76 -12.85 9.05 14.81
N VAL A 77 -12.67 7.72 14.83
CA VAL A 77 -12.60 6.89 13.62
C VAL A 77 -13.94 6.76 12.94
N THR A 78 -15.01 6.65 13.69
CA THR A 78 -16.39 6.47 13.18
C THR A 78 -16.85 7.61 12.27
N ARG A 79 -16.22 8.80 12.34
CA ARG A 79 -16.54 9.90 11.43
C ARG A 79 -15.93 9.75 10.04
N ARG A 80 -14.79 9.07 9.92
CA ARG A 80 -14.10 8.82 8.64
C ARG A 80 -14.51 7.53 7.99
N HIS A 81 -14.79 6.52 8.81
CA HIS A 81 -15.14 5.16 8.39
C HIS A 81 -16.49 4.79 9.00
N PRO A 82 -17.61 5.39 8.53
CA PRO A 82 -18.94 5.25 9.15
C PRO A 82 -19.46 3.81 9.13
N HIS A 83 -18.85 2.94 8.34
CA HIS A 83 -19.15 1.51 8.26
C HIS A 83 -18.45 0.68 9.37
N LEU A 84 -17.48 1.28 10.09
CA LEU A 84 -16.74 0.60 11.17
C LEU A 84 -17.30 0.98 12.53
N THR A 85 -17.56 -0.03 13.35
CA THR A 85 -17.97 0.14 14.75
C THR A 85 -16.83 -0.25 15.70
N GLU A 86 -16.89 0.24 16.93
CA GLU A 86 -15.91 -0.13 17.96
C GLU A 86 -15.92 -1.64 18.25
N ASP A 87 -17.12 -2.24 18.29
CA ASP A 87 -17.27 -3.69 18.49
C ASP A 87 -16.61 -4.50 17.38
N MET A 88 -16.76 -4.08 16.11
CA MET A 88 -16.11 -4.74 14.98
C MET A 88 -14.59 -4.71 15.11
N LEU A 89 -14.02 -3.58 15.51
CA LEU A 89 -12.57 -3.43 15.65
C LEU A 89 -12.05 -4.12 16.91
N THR A 90 -12.81 -4.12 18.00
CA THR A 90 -12.43 -4.83 19.23
C THR A 90 -12.39 -6.35 19.02
N GLY A 91 -13.34 -6.88 18.22
CA GLY A 91 -13.40 -8.30 17.86
C GLY A 91 -12.43 -8.71 16.74
N ALA A 92 -11.78 -7.77 16.07
CA ALA A 92 -10.85 -8.04 14.97
C ALA A 92 -9.50 -8.62 15.47
N PRO A 93 -8.77 -9.35 14.61
CA PRO A 93 -7.43 -9.81 14.93
C PRO A 93 -6.49 -8.63 15.21
N THR A 94 -5.50 -8.88 16.06
CA THR A 94 -4.43 -7.91 16.32
C THR A 94 -3.43 -7.87 15.18
N PHE A 95 -2.65 -6.80 15.07
CA PHE A 95 -1.60 -6.70 14.06
C PHE A 95 -0.63 -7.91 14.09
N GLY A 96 -0.26 -8.39 15.30
CA GLY A 96 0.63 -9.55 15.43
C GLY A 96 0.07 -10.84 14.81
N GLN A 97 -1.24 -11.03 14.83
CA GLN A 97 -1.88 -12.18 14.17
C GLN A 97 -1.89 -12.03 12.65
N ILE A 98 -1.97 -10.80 12.15
CA ILE A 98 -2.00 -10.49 10.72
C ILE A 98 -0.59 -10.47 10.12
N LEU A 99 0.44 -10.09 10.89
CA LEU A 99 1.80 -9.95 10.39
C LEU A 99 2.31 -11.24 9.74
N THR A 100 2.02 -12.40 10.31
CA THR A 100 2.41 -13.70 9.73
C THR A 100 1.79 -13.92 8.34
N GLU A 101 0.50 -13.56 8.20
CA GLU A 101 -0.18 -13.67 6.90
C GLU A 101 0.38 -12.65 5.91
N LEU A 102 0.62 -11.41 6.35
CA LEU A 102 1.23 -10.37 5.51
C LEU A 102 2.62 -10.78 5.03
N LEU A 103 3.46 -11.32 5.91
CA LEU A 103 4.77 -11.87 5.55
C LEU A 103 4.64 -12.98 4.50
N THR A 104 3.70 -13.91 4.70
CA THR A 104 3.48 -15.04 3.78
C THR A 104 3.07 -14.58 2.38
N ILE A 105 2.15 -13.61 2.25
CA ILE A 105 1.68 -13.17 0.92
C ILE A 105 2.68 -12.28 0.19
N THR A 106 3.66 -11.73 0.91
CA THR A 106 4.69 -10.82 0.38
C THR A 106 6.07 -11.48 0.25
N ASP A 107 6.19 -12.76 0.58
CA ASP A 107 7.42 -13.55 0.45
C ASP A 107 7.72 -13.90 -1.02
N ASP A 108 8.73 -14.74 -1.26
CA ASP A 108 9.17 -15.24 -2.57
C ASP A 108 9.68 -14.16 -3.55
N GLY A 109 10.22 -13.05 -3.04
CA GLY A 109 10.80 -12.00 -3.88
C GLY A 109 9.76 -11.14 -4.61
N ARG A 110 8.49 -11.20 -4.20
CA ARG A 110 7.42 -10.34 -4.71
C ARG A 110 7.65 -8.89 -4.34
N SER A 111 7.35 -7.98 -5.26
CA SER A 111 7.30 -6.56 -4.93
C SER A 111 6.02 -6.24 -4.14
N ILE A 112 6.14 -5.36 -3.16
CA ILE A 112 4.99 -4.83 -2.43
C ILE A 112 4.65 -3.47 -3.04
N ALA A 113 3.46 -3.33 -3.58
CA ALA A 113 3.01 -2.05 -4.11
C ALA A 113 1.88 -1.49 -3.23
N ALA A 114 1.88 -0.18 -3.05
CA ALA A 114 0.75 0.52 -2.46
C ALA A 114 0.57 1.85 -3.20
N TYR A 115 -0.64 2.42 -3.16
CA TYR A 115 -0.81 3.72 -3.79
C TYR A 115 0.16 4.74 -3.20
N ASN A 116 0.18 4.89 -1.87
CA ASN A 116 1.20 5.64 -1.14
C ASN A 116 2.08 4.67 -0.34
N SER A 117 3.10 4.13 -0.98
CA SER A 117 3.98 3.12 -0.35
C SER A 117 4.73 3.66 0.86
N GLY A 118 5.09 4.94 0.90
CA GLY A 118 5.76 5.53 2.05
C GLY A 118 4.89 5.53 3.31
N SER A 119 3.60 5.85 3.15
CA SER A 119 2.64 5.78 4.26
C SER A 119 2.37 4.34 4.68
N ALA A 120 2.19 3.43 3.71
CA ALA A 120 1.94 2.02 3.99
C ALA A 120 3.13 1.38 4.73
N PHE A 121 4.34 1.58 4.25
CA PHE A 121 5.59 1.16 4.89
C PHE A 121 5.67 1.68 6.34
N ALA A 122 5.51 3.01 6.52
CA ALA A 122 5.60 3.61 7.85
C ALA A 122 4.56 3.05 8.83
N THR A 123 3.35 2.74 8.34
CA THR A 123 2.28 2.14 9.14
C THR A 123 2.65 0.71 9.56
N VAL A 124 3.05 -0.14 8.62
CA VAL A 124 3.42 -1.55 8.90
C VAL A 124 4.61 -1.61 9.86
N ILE A 125 5.66 -0.84 9.62
CA ILE A 125 6.84 -0.81 10.51
C ILE A 125 6.49 -0.21 11.88
N GLY A 126 5.64 0.80 11.91
CA GLY A 126 5.15 1.39 13.17
C GLY A 126 4.35 0.41 14.02
N GLU A 127 3.47 -0.39 13.39
CA GLU A 127 2.70 -1.44 14.08
C GLU A 127 3.62 -2.58 14.56
N SER A 128 4.58 -3.03 13.74
CA SER A 128 5.55 -4.05 14.12
C SER A 128 6.34 -3.63 15.37
N ARG A 129 6.84 -2.39 15.39
CA ARG A 129 7.56 -1.84 16.54
C ARG A 129 6.69 -1.73 17.79
N ARG A 130 5.44 -1.28 17.66
CA ARG A 130 4.48 -1.20 18.79
C ARG A 130 4.18 -2.59 19.37
N ALA A 131 4.11 -3.60 18.51
CA ALA A 131 3.86 -4.98 18.91
C ALA A 131 5.13 -5.72 19.40
N GLY A 132 6.32 -5.14 19.23
CA GLY A 132 7.59 -5.81 19.54
C GLY A 132 7.88 -6.99 18.61
N LEU A 133 7.45 -6.91 17.34
CA LEU A 133 7.57 -7.97 16.34
C LEU A 133 8.59 -7.59 15.28
N ASP A 134 9.27 -8.61 14.74
CA ASP A 134 10.18 -8.46 13.60
C ASP A 134 9.37 -8.40 12.30
N PRO A 135 9.46 -7.31 11.52
CA PRO A 135 8.79 -7.19 10.23
C PRO A 135 9.53 -7.93 9.09
N GLU A 136 10.68 -8.53 9.36
CA GLU A 136 11.50 -9.30 8.40
C GLU A 136 11.75 -8.51 7.09
N HIS A 137 11.49 -9.12 5.92
CA HIS A 137 11.68 -8.48 4.61
C HIS A 137 10.82 -7.22 4.37
N LEU A 138 9.75 -7.01 5.16
CA LEU A 138 8.95 -5.79 5.07
C LEU A 138 9.71 -4.55 5.54
N GLU A 139 10.81 -4.70 6.31
CA GLU A 139 11.64 -3.58 6.76
C GLU A 139 12.53 -3.04 5.63
N ASP A 140 12.70 -3.75 4.52
CA ASP A 140 13.44 -3.25 3.36
C ASP A 140 12.59 -2.24 2.58
N PRO A 141 12.92 -0.93 2.62
CA PRO A 141 12.19 0.07 1.85
C PRO A 141 12.25 -0.19 0.34
N ALA A 142 13.28 -0.89 -0.14
CA ALA A 142 13.44 -1.20 -1.56
C ALA A 142 12.45 -2.27 -2.05
N ALA A 143 11.80 -3.02 -1.16
CA ALA A 143 10.72 -3.94 -1.52
C ALA A 143 9.41 -3.21 -1.87
N TRP A 144 9.21 -1.98 -1.38
CA TRP A 144 7.98 -1.22 -1.53
C TRP A 144 7.99 -0.31 -2.76
N ARG A 145 6.88 -0.27 -3.49
CA ARG A 145 6.71 0.50 -4.73
C ARG A 145 5.50 1.43 -4.64
N SER A 146 5.69 2.70 -5.01
CA SER A 146 4.62 3.71 -5.01
C SER A 146 3.91 3.76 -6.36
N ILE A 147 2.63 3.40 -6.38
CA ILE A 147 1.79 3.54 -7.58
C ILE A 147 1.48 5.02 -7.83
N ALA A 148 1.34 5.84 -6.79
CA ALA A 148 1.16 7.29 -6.94
C ALA A 148 2.35 7.95 -7.64
N GLN A 149 3.58 7.60 -7.25
CA GLN A 149 4.78 8.12 -7.92
C GLN A 149 4.87 7.64 -9.37
N ALA A 150 4.54 6.37 -9.63
CA ALA A 150 4.47 5.84 -10.98
C ALA A 150 3.45 6.62 -11.83
N ARG A 151 2.27 6.92 -11.29
CA ARG A 151 1.25 7.75 -11.94
C ARG A 151 1.76 9.15 -12.27
N SER A 152 2.45 9.78 -11.33
CA SER A 152 3.02 11.12 -11.50
C SER A 152 4.08 11.15 -12.60
N ASN A 153 4.97 10.16 -12.61
CA ASN A 153 5.99 10.01 -13.66
C ASN A 153 5.36 9.72 -15.03
N TRP A 154 4.33 8.88 -15.09
CA TRP A 154 3.60 8.57 -16.33
C TRP A 154 2.91 9.79 -16.92
N LEU A 155 2.31 10.64 -16.05
CA LEU A 155 1.65 11.88 -16.46
C LEU A 155 2.63 13.03 -16.77
N GLY A 156 3.94 12.84 -16.56
CA GLY A 156 4.97 13.87 -16.79
C GLY A 156 5.06 14.93 -15.69
N HIS A 157 4.51 14.67 -14.52
CA HIS A 157 4.49 15.57 -13.36
C HIS A 157 5.09 14.88 -12.12
N PRO A 158 6.40 14.55 -12.09
CA PRO A 158 7.01 13.71 -11.07
C PRO A 158 6.87 14.25 -9.63
N ASP A 159 6.76 15.57 -9.49
CA ASP A 159 6.64 16.25 -8.19
C ASP A 159 5.18 16.47 -7.76
N HIS A 160 4.20 16.08 -8.59
CA HIS A 160 2.79 16.29 -8.30
C HIS A 160 2.14 15.00 -7.80
N TYR A 161 1.47 15.08 -6.65
CA TYR A 161 0.69 13.97 -6.11
C TYR A 161 -0.74 13.99 -6.66
N PHE A 162 -1.14 12.92 -7.36
CA PHE A 162 -2.50 12.71 -7.85
C PHE A 162 -3.22 11.74 -6.90
N PRO A 163 -4.15 12.21 -6.05
CA PRO A 163 -4.83 11.32 -5.10
C PRO A 163 -5.71 10.29 -5.81
N LEU A 164 -5.97 9.16 -5.15
CA LEU A 164 -7.08 8.30 -5.52
C LEU A 164 -8.42 9.00 -5.24
N PRO A 165 -9.48 8.65 -5.97
CA PRO A 165 -10.83 8.96 -5.52
C PRO A 165 -11.05 8.45 -4.09
N PRO A 166 -11.95 9.06 -3.31
CA PRO A 166 -12.32 8.52 -2.01
C PRO A 166 -12.74 7.04 -2.13
N THR A 167 -12.17 6.20 -1.28
CA THR A 167 -12.45 4.77 -1.20
C THR A 167 -13.15 4.46 0.12
N ALA A 168 -14.00 3.44 0.15
CA ALA A 168 -14.73 3.07 1.35
C ALA A 168 -13.95 2.12 2.26
N SER A 169 -12.97 1.38 1.72
CA SER A 169 -12.24 0.34 2.42
C SER A 169 -10.80 0.19 1.91
N ALA A 170 -9.97 -0.53 2.66
CA ALA A 170 -8.62 -0.91 2.22
C ALA A 170 -8.65 -1.75 0.94
N LEU A 171 -9.66 -2.61 0.78
CA LEU A 171 -9.83 -3.40 -0.45
C LEU A 171 -10.17 -2.53 -1.65
N ASP A 172 -11.04 -1.52 -1.48
CA ASP A 172 -11.34 -0.57 -2.55
C ASP A 172 -10.11 0.25 -2.95
N GLN A 173 -9.23 0.60 -1.99
CA GLN A 173 -7.93 1.22 -2.31
C GLN A 173 -7.06 0.32 -3.18
N CYS A 174 -7.00 -0.99 -2.88
CA CYS A 174 -6.26 -1.95 -3.70
C CYS A 174 -6.81 -1.98 -5.13
N HIS A 175 -8.13 -2.06 -5.30
CA HIS A 175 -8.76 -2.09 -6.61
C HIS A 175 -8.55 -0.80 -7.40
N ALA A 176 -8.65 0.36 -6.75
CA ALA A 176 -8.39 1.65 -7.37
C ALA A 176 -6.91 1.79 -7.78
N ALA A 177 -5.98 1.37 -6.92
CA ALA A 177 -4.56 1.36 -7.23
C ALA A 177 -4.21 0.43 -8.39
N LEU A 178 -4.81 -0.77 -8.43
CA LEU A 178 -4.67 -1.72 -9.54
C LEU A 178 -5.19 -1.13 -10.86
N SER A 179 -6.31 -0.39 -10.83
CA SER A 179 -6.84 0.28 -12.03
C SER A 179 -5.82 1.28 -12.58
N VAL A 180 -5.24 2.13 -11.73
CA VAL A 180 -4.18 3.06 -12.14
C VAL A 180 -2.98 2.33 -12.75
N LEU A 181 -2.57 1.21 -12.15
CA LEU A 181 -1.45 0.43 -12.65
C LEU A 181 -1.75 -0.17 -14.03
N ARG A 182 -2.98 -0.62 -14.27
CA ARG A 182 -3.44 -1.11 -15.58
C ARG A 182 -3.47 0.01 -16.63
N ASP A 183 -3.96 1.19 -16.28
CA ASP A 183 -3.97 2.35 -17.17
C ASP A 183 -2.54 2.70 -17.63
N ILE A 184 -1.58 2.75 -16.69
CA ILE A 184 -0.16 2.97 -16.99
C ILE A 184 0.39 1.89 -17.94
N SER A 185 0.02 0.62 -17.73
CA SER A 185 0.54 -0.51 -18.51
C SER A 185 0.02 -0.58 -19.94
N ALA A 186 -1.14 0.04 -20.20
CA ALA A 186 -1.82 0.03 -21.51
C ALA A 186 -1.18 1.00 -22.51
N ASP A 187 -0.35 1.92 -22.05
CA ASP A 187 0.34 2.95 -22.84
C ASP A 187 1.64 2.41 -23.47
#